data_3963f7e51ad26973002ad74f93a2d497
#
_entry.id   3963f7e51ad26973002ad74f93a2d497
#
_cell.length_a   1.000
_cell.length_b   1.000
_cell.length_c   1.000
_cell.angle_alpha   90.00
_cell.angle_beta   90.00
_cell.angle_gamma   90.00
#
_symmetry.space_group_name_H-M   'P 1'
#
loop_
_entity.id
_entity.type
_entity.pdbx_description
1 polymer ?
#
loop_
_entity_poly.entity_id
_entity_poly.type
_entity_poly.pdbx_seq_one_letter_code
_entity_poly.pdbx_strand_id
1 'polypeptide(L)'
;MGNRARIRRDAMSLNPIDDALFQKMAEDRGFCQEILQVILNDKALQVMDNVPQFMLKNLQGRSCILDVKCTLGDGRIVNAEVQKSDNDDHQRRVRYNAALLTANIADPGDRFKAIPNVVVVFISKFDMYKSGKALYHVDRIIRENGTMVDNGFSELYVNAEVQDDSDVAKLMEIFTRHDAYDDEMFPITSKRKRLFKTTEEGVNEMCEV
;
A
#
# COMPACT_ATOMS: atom_id res chain seq x y z
N MET A 1 -32.42 -16.18 5.58
CA MET A 1 -31.83 -14.98 4.89
C MET A 1 -30.89 -15.49 3.82
N GLY A 2 -31.08 -15.09 2.56
CA GLY A 2 -30.34 -15.66 1.44
C GLY A 2 -28.85 -15.32 1.47
N ASN A 3 -28.03 -16.16 0.82
CA ASN A 3 -26.57 -16.02 0.68
C ASN A 3 -26.16 -14.60 0.23
N ARG A 4 -26.93 -14.00 -0.68
CA ARG A 4 -26.71 -12.65 -1.23
C ARG A 4 -26.77 -11.54 -0.17
N ALA A 5 -27.70 -11.63 0.80
CA ALA A 5 -27.81 -10.66 1.88
C ALA A 5 -26.65 -10.76 2.89
N ARG A 6 -26.05 -11.97 3.03
CA ARG A 6 -24.86 -12.18 3.85
C ARG A 6 -23.64 -11.55 3.17
N ILE A 7 -23.41 -11.89 1.90
CA ILE A 7 -22.29 -11.35 1.11
C ILE A 7 -22.31 -9.81 1.11
N ARG A 8 -23.50 -9.22 0.90
CA ARG A 8 -23.65 -7.75 0.95
C ARG A 8 -23.26 -7.15 2.30
N ARG A 9 -23.63 -7.77 3.41
CA ARG A 9 -23.23 -7.30 4.75
C ARG A 9 -21.75 -7.45 4.98
N ASP A 10 -21.17 -8.56 4.54
CA ASP A 10 -19.73 -8.82 4.66
C ASP A 10 -18.94 -7.77 3.85
N ALA A 11 -19.35 -7.48 2.61
CA ALA A 11 -18.74 -6.42 1.77
C ALA A 11 -18.83 -5.03 2.45
N MET A 12 -19.99 -4.67 3.00
CA MET A 12 -20.17 -3.40 3.70
C MET A 12 -19.35 -3.29 5.00
N SER A 13 -18.93 -4.41 5.61
CA SER A 13 -18.13 -4.43 6.83
C SER A 13 -16.64 -4.19 6.59
N LEU A 14 -16.17 -4.34 5.35
CA LEU A 14 -14.77 -4.15 4.99
C LEU A 14 -14.31 -2.70 5.18
N ASN A 15 -13.05 -2.54 5.49
CA ASN A 15 -12.35 -1.25 5.55
C ASN A 15 -11.14 -1.27 4.60
N PRO A 16 -10.55 -0.13 4.24
CA PRO A 16 -9.40 -0.10 3.32
C PRO A 16 -8.18 -0.90 3.79
N ILE A 17 -8.11 -1.31 5.05
CA ILE A 17 -7.09 -2.24 5.56
C ILE A 17 -7.39 -3.71 5.19
N ASP A 18 -8.58 -4.02 4.68
CA ASP A 18 -8.94 -5.34 4.17
C ASP A 18 -8.55 -5.43 2.69
N ASP A 19 -7.81 -6.46 2.30
CA ASP A 19 -7.23 -6.65 0.96
C ASP A 19 -8.25 -6.39 -0.17
N ALA A 20 -9.43 -6.99 -0.08
CA ALA A 20 -10.44 -6.87 -1.12
C ALA A 20 -10.91 -5.42 -1.35
N LEU A 21 -11.12 -4.64 -0.28
CA LEU A 21 -11.51 -3.24 -0.44
C LEU A 21 -10.33 -2.37 -0.87
N PHE A 22 -9.13 -2.61 -0.34
CA PHE A 22 -7.93 -1.89 -0.76
C PHE A 22 -7.69 -2.03 -2.27
N GLN A 23 -7.76 -3.25 -2.78
CA GLN A 23 -7.57 -3.54 -4.20
C GLN A 23 -8.58 -2.79 -5.08
N LYS A 24 -9.85 -2.80 -4.70
CA LYS A 24 -10.89 -2.03 -5.40
C LYS A 24 -10.67 -0.52 -5.34
N MET A 25 -10.26 0.00 -4.20
CA MET A 25 -9.92 1.41 -4.07
C MET A 25 -8.69 1.76 -4.91
N ALA A 26 -7.70 0.87 -4.97
CA ALA A 26 -6.45 1.06 -5.72
C ALA A 26 -6.61 0.98 -7.25
N GLU A 27 -7.78 0.63 -7.77
CA GLU A 27 -8.12 0.84 -9.20
C GLU A 27 -8.16 2.34 -9.56
N ASP A 28 -8.40 3.20 -8.57
CA ASP A 28 -8.40 4.66 -8.76
C ASP A 28 -7.00 5.24 -8.56
N ARG A 29 -6.45 5.84 -9.62
CA ARG A 29 -5.12 6.48 -9.59
C ARG A 29 -5.06 7.63 -8.57
N GLY A 30 -6.15 8.39 -8.45
CA GLY A 30 -6.23 9.49 -7.49
C GLY A 30 -6.13 8.99 -6.05
N PHE A 31 -6.76 7.87 -5.72
CA PHE A 31 -6.62 7.22 -4.41
C PHE A 31 -5.15 6.83 -4.16
N CYS A 32 -4.52 6.13 -5.10
CA CYS A 32 -3.11 5.77 -4.97
C CYS A 32 -2.22 7.00 -4.79
N GLN A 33 -2.48 8.07 -5.54
CA GLN A 33 -1.72 9.31 -5.42
C GLN A 33 -1.91 9.97 -4.06
N GLU A 34 -3.13 10.11 -3.57
CA GLU A 34 -3.42 10.74 -2.27
C GLU A 34 -2.74 10.00 -1.13
N ILE A 35 -2.86 8.67 -1.05
CA ILE A 35 -2.19 7.90 0.02
C ILE A 35 -0.67 7.98 -0.06
N LEU A 36 -0.09 7.93 -1.26
CA LEU A 36 1.36 8.01 -1.42
C LEU A 36 1.91 9.41 -1.15
N GLN A 37 1.18 10.47 -1.50
CA GLN A 37 1.54 11.84 -1.13
C GLN A 37 1.66 12.03 0.39
N VAL A 38 0.75 11.43 1.15
CA VAL A 38 0.75 11.48 2.61
C VAL A 38 1.89 10.64 3.20
N ILE A 39 2.00 9.38 2.79
CA ILE A 39 2.96 8.43 3.37
C ILE A 39 4.41 8.83 3.03
N LEU A 40 4.66 9.28 1.80
CA LEU A 40 5.99 9.73 1.35
C LEU A 40 6.26 11.20 1.69
N ASN A 41 5.30 11.89 2.32
CA ASN A 41 5.37 13.31 2.66
C ASN A 41 5.80 14.19 1.46
N ASP A 42 5.21 13.92 0.30
CA ASP A 42 5.52 14.59 -0.96
C ASP A 42 4.22 15.02 -1.67
N LYS A 43 3.79 16.26 -1.44
CA LYS A 43 2.57 16.82 -2.04
C LYS A 43 2.66 17.01 -3.56
N ALA A 44 3.87 17.05 -4.11
CA ALA A 44 4.09 17.19 -5.56
C ALA A 44 4.13 15.84 -6.30
N LEU A 45 4.15 14.72 -5.56
CA LEU A 45 4.16 13.38 -6.10
C LEU A 45 2.98 13.16 -7.07
N GLN A 46 3.27 12.58 -8.22
CA GLN A 46 2.28 12.20 -9.21
C GLN A 46 2.37 10.70 -9.47
N VAL A 47 1.24 10.02 -9.42
CA VAL A 47 1.11 8.63 -9.89
C VAL A 47 0.77 8.65 -11.37
N MET A 48 1.64 8.12 -12.19
CA MET A 48 1.47 8.04 -13.65
C MET A 48 0.67 6.80 -14.05
N ASP A 49 0.91 5.69 -13.34
CA ASP A 49 0.25 4.40 -13.58
C ASP A 49 0.08 3.65 -12.27
N ASN A 50 -1.01 2.88 -12.16
CA ASN A 50 -1.29 2.01 -11.02
C ASN A 50 -1.91 0.70 -11.51
N VAL A 51 -1.37 -0.41 -11.05
CA VAL A 51 -1.81 -1.75 -11.42
C VAL A 51 -2.11 -2.54 -10.15
N PRO A 52 -3.38 -2.65 -9.74
CA PRO A 52 -3.79 -3.53 -8.66
C PRO A 52 -3.53 -4.99 -9.01
N GLN A 53 -3.32 -5.84 -8.01
CA GLN A 53 -3.08 -7.27 -8.18
C GLN A 53 -1.96 -7.57 -9.18
N PHE A 54 -0.87 -6.80 -9.10
CA PHE A 54 0.24 -6.95 -10.03
C PHE A 54 0.99 -8.26 -9.81
N MET A 55 0.88 -9.18 -10.78
CA MET A 55 1.53 -10.48 -10.70
C MET A 55 3.00 -10.41 -11.12
N LEU A 56 3.89 -10.76 -10.20
CA LEU A 56 5.31 -10.97 -10.46
C LEU A 56 5.59 -12.46 -10.63
N LYS A 57 5.91 -12.86 -11.86
CA LYS A 57 6.25 -14.25 -12.18
C LYS A 57 7.70 -14.54 -11.82
N ASN A 58 7.92 -15.65 -11.15
CA ASN A 58 9.25 -16.22 -10.93
C ASN A 58 9.29 -17.64 -11.47
N LEU A 59 9.98 -17.85 -12.59
CA LEU A 59 10.07 -19.16 -13.26
C LEU A 59 10.91 -20.17 -12.47
N GLN A 60 11.73 -19.71 -11.53
CA GLN A 60 12.66 -20.55 -10.75
C GLN A 60 12.22 -20.73 -9.30
N GLY A 61 11.13 -20.07 -8.87
CA GLY A 61 10.69 -20.10 -7.49
C GLY A 61 9.27 -19.55 -7.29
N ARG A 62 9.00 -19.05 -6.09
CA ARG A 62 7.69 -18.54 -5.73
C ARG A 62 7.39 -17.24 -6.47
N SER A 63 6.32 -17.21 -7.26
CA SER A 63 5.71 -15.98 -7.76
C SER A 63 5.00 -15.22 -6.63
N CYS A 64 4.78 -13.93 -6.78
CA CYS A 64 3.96 -13.15 -5.85
C CYS A 64 2.99 -12.23 -6.59
N ILE A 65 1.97 -11.81 -5.87
CA ILE A 65 1.02 -10.80 -6.33
C ILE A 65 1.17 -9.62 -5.37
N LEU A 66 1.41 -8.44 -5.90
CA LEU A 66 1.44 -7.18 -5.15
C LEU A 66 0.03 -6.62 -5.08
N ASP A 67 -0.35 -6.03 -3.95
CA ASP A 67 -1.70 -5.45 -3.83
C ASP A 67 -1.88 -4.30 -4.82
N VAL A 68 -0.91 -3.40 -4.93
CA VAL A 68 -0.83 -2.42 -6.02
C VAL A 68 0.63 -2.05 -6.33
N LYS A 69 0.95 -2.02 -7.63
CA LYS A 69 2.18 -1.42 -8.17
C LYS A 69 1.85 -0.05 -8.73
N CYS A 70 2.56 0.99 -8.30
CA CYS A 70 2.45 2.33 -8.85
C CYS A 70 3.76 2.75 -9.53
N THR A 71 3.64 3.48 -10.65
CA THR A 71 4.76 4.17 -11.30
C THR A 71 4.61 5.66 -11.05
N LEU A 72 5.64 6.29 -10.50
CA LEU A 72 5.63 7.72 -10.18
C LEU A 72 6.18 8.56 -11.33
N GLY A 73 5.85 9.86 -11.33
CA GLY A 73 6.28 10.81 -12.34
C GLY A 73 7.80 11.04 -12.39
N ASP A 74 8.51 10.77 -11.31
CA ASP A 74 9.96 10.82 -11.22
C ASP A 74 10.65 9.48 -11.58
N GLY A 75 9.88 8.47 -11.98
CA GLY A 75 10.35 7.16 -12.39
C GLY A 75 10.47 6.15 -11.26
N ARG A 76 10.24 6.51 -10.00
CA ARG A 76 10.19 5.53 -8.91
C ARG A 76 9.06 4.53 -9.11
N ILE A 77 9.29 3.28 -8.72
CA ILE A 77 8.26 2.24 -8.66
C ILE A 77 7.91 1.98 -7.20
N VAL A 78 6.63 2.07 -6.89
CA VAL A 78 6.12 1.84 -5.54
C VAL A 78 5.32 0.53 -5.52
N ASN A 79 5.63 -0.33 -4.55
CA ASN A 79 4.75 -1.41 -4.13
C ASN A 79 4.05 -1.00 -2.84
N ALA A 80 2.72 -0.86 -2.86
CA ALA A 80 1.95 -0.64 -1.65
C ALA A 80 1.13 -1.89 -1.32
N GLU A 81 1.25 -2.37 -0.08
CA GLU A 81 0.59 -3.57 0.43
C GLU A 81 -0.15 -3.25 1.73
N VAL A 82 -1.27 -3.91 1.96
CA VAL A 82 -2.01 -3.87 3.23
C VAL A 82 -1.95 -5.22 3.92
N GLN A 83 -1.90 -5.23 5.25
CA GLN A 83 -1.85 -6.45 6.05
C GLN A 83 -2.63 -6.29 7.35
N LYS A 84 -3.69 -7.09 7.49
CA LYS A 84 -4.57 -7.04 8.66
C LYS A 84 -4.07 -7.87 9.83
N SER A 85 -3.45 -9.02 9.56
CA SER A 85 -3.09 -10.01 10.57
C SER A 85 -1.58 -10.22 10.64
N ASP A 86 -1.03 -10.25 11.85
CA ASP A 86 0.38 -10.58 12.12
C ASP A 86 0.54 -12.11 12.22
N ASN A 87 0.67 -12.77 11.08
CA ASN A 87 0.65 -14.23 10.96
C ASN A 87 1.82 -14.84 10.16
N ASP A 88 2.80 -14.02 9.74
CA ASP A 88 3.95 -14.46 8.95
C ASP A 88 5.16 -13.55 9.21
N ASP A 89 6.31 -13.85 8.61
CA ASP A 89 7.49 -12.98 8.60
C ASP A 89 7.36 -11.91 7.49
N HIS A 90 6.70 -10.82 7.83
CA HIS A 90 6.38 -9.75 6.89
C HIS A 90 7.63 -9.04 6.38
N GLN A 91 8.69 -8.90 7.19
CA GLN A 91 9.94 -8.29 6.72
C GLN A 91 10.62 -9.13 5.63
N ARG A 92 10.61 -10.46 5.77
CA ARG A 92 11.10 -11.35 4.71
C ARG A 92 10.22 -11.32 3.47
N ARG A 93 8.89 -11.21 3.65
CA ARG A 93 7.95 -11.04 2.53
C ARG A 93 8.22 -9.74 1.78
N VAL A 94 8.33 -8.61 2.49
CA VAL A 94 8.67 -7.30 1.90
C VAL A 94 9.98 -7.38 1.11
N ARG A 95 11.05 -7.93 1.71
CA ARG A 95 12.33 -8.13 1.04
C ARG A 95 12.21 -8.99 -0.21
N TYR A 96 11.44 -10.09 -0.16
CA TYR A 96 11.24 -10.99 -1.30
C TYR A 96 10.50 -10.30 -2.44
N ASN A 97 9.39 -9.63 -2.12
CA ASN A 97 8.57 -8.91 -3.11
C ASN A 97 9.37 -7.78 -3.77
N ALA A 98 10.14 -7.02 -2.99
CA ALA A 98 11.01 -5.96 -3.52
C ALA A 98 12.12 -6.50 -4.44
N ALA A 99 12.76 -7.60 -4.06
CA ALA A 99 13.79 -8.23 -4.89
C ALA A 99 13.22 -8.73 -6.22
N LEU A 100 12.05 -9.39 -6.16
CA LEU A 100 11.39 -9.89 -7.35
C LEU A 100 10.87 -8.76 -8.25
N LEU A 101 10.32 -7.69 -7.66
CA LEU A 101 9.92 -6.49 -8.38
C LEU A 101 11.12 -5.87 -9.09
N THR A 102 12.22 -5.65 -8.38
CA THR A 102 13.46 -5.08 -8.96
C THR A 102 13.98 -5.93 -10.12
N ALA A 103 13.97 -7.27 -9.98
CA ALA A 103 14.41 -8.16 -11.04
C ALA A 103 13.49 -8.13 -12.27
N ASN A 104 12.19 -7.88 -12.08
CA ASN A 104 11.22 -7.86 -13.19
C ASN A 104 11.13 -6.51 -13.92
N ILE A 105 11.59 -5.41 -13.31
CA ILE A 105 11.60 -4.08 -13.95
C ILE A 105 12.92 -3.75 -14.64
N ALA A 106 13.95 -4.58 -14.44
CA ALA A 106 15.26 -4.42 -15.08
C ALA A 106 15.27 -5.15 -16.42
N ASP A 107 15.52 -4.44 -17.50
CA ASP A 107 15.65 -5.05 -18.82
C ASP A 107 17.02 -5.71 -19.04
N PRO A 108 17.07 -6.83 -19.78
CA PRO A 108 18.33 -7.48 -20.10
C PRO A 108 19.30 -6.54 -20.82
N GLY A 109 20.49 -6.37 -20.26
CA GLY A 109 21.54 -5.52 -20.82
C GLY A 109 21.54 -4.09 -20.31
N ASP A 110 20.58 -3.69 -19.51
CA ASP A 110 20.59 -2.38 -18.88
C ASP A 110 21.74 -2.22 -17.89
N ARG A 111 22.22 -0.98 -17.75
CA ARG A 111 23.18 -0.64 -16.70
C ARG A 111 22.43 -0.58 -15.36
N PHE A 112 23.01 -1.10 -14.29
CA PHE A 112 22.40 -1.08 -12.96
C PHE A 112 21.94 0.31 -12.50
N LYS A 113 22.61 1.39 -12.90
CA LYS A 113 22.20 2.77 -12.60
C LYS A 113 20.92 3.22 -13.31
N ALA A 114 20.45 2.48 -14.31
CA ALA A 114 19.22 2.77 -15.03
C ALA A 114 18.00 2.05 -14.41
N ILE A 115 18.23 1.12 -13.48
CA ILE A 115 17.16 0.44 -12.77
C ILE A 115 16.41 1.48 -11.92
N PRO A 116 15.08 1.57 -12.06
CA PRO A 116 14.29 2.50 -11.27
C PRO A 116 14.42 2.27 -9.76
N ASN A 117 14.35 3.34 -8.99
CA ASN A 117 14.28 3.23 -7.54
C ASN A 117 12.96 2.55 -7.15
N VAL A 118 13.03 1.66 -6.18
CA VAL A 118 11.88 0.90 -5.64
C VAL A 118 11.58 1.35 -4.23
N VAL A 119 10.31 1.64 -3.97
CA VAL A 119 9.79 1.97 -2.65
C VAL A 119 8.77 0.91 -2.27
N VAL A 120 8.90 0.32 -1.10
CA VAL A 120 7.86 -0.54 -0.53
C VAL A 120 7.14 0.22 0.60
N VAL A 121 5.82 0.32 0.48
CA VAL A 121 4.93 0.85 1.51
C VAL A 121 4.11 -0.32 2.06
N PHE A 122 4.41 -0.73 3.28
CA PHE A 122 3.71 -1.83 3.96
C PHE A 122 2.82 -1.27 5.06
N ILE A 123 1.50 -1.32 4.83
CA ILE A 123 0.48 -0.79 5.76
C ILE A 123 -0.06 -1.95 6.59
N SER A 124 0.14 -1.94 7.90
CA SER A 124 -0.30 -3.01 8.79
C SER A 124 -1.28 -2.54 9.86
N LYS A 125 -2.22 -3.41 10.20
CA LYS A 125 -3.11 -3.23 11.36
C LYS A 125 -2.45 -3.74 12.65
N PHE A 126 -1.14 -3.64 12.75
CA PHE A 126 -0.35 -3.98 13.94
C PHE A 126 0.98 -3.22 13.88
N ASP A 127 1.57 -2.96 15.04
CA ASP A 127 2.86 -2.29 15.13
C ASP A 127 4.01 -3.28 14.89
N MET A 128 4.55 -3.29 13.68
CA MET A 128 5.64 -4.16 13.25
C MET A 128 6.86 -4.07 14.17
N TYR A 129 7.19 -2.87 14.66
CA TYR A 129 8.40 -2.62 15.45
C TYR A 129 8.12 -2.36 16.93
N LYS A 130 6.85 -2.35 17.34
CA LYS A 130 6.41 -2.16 18.75
C LYS A 130 6.97 -0.90 19.40
N SER A 131 7.14 0.16 18.63
CA SER A 131 7.71 1.44 19.07
C SER A 131 6.71 2.59 19.06
N GLY A 132 5.44 2.30 18.75
CA GLY A 132 4.32 3.25 18.85
C GLY A 132 4.41 4.41 17.87
N LYS A 133 4.98 4.23 16.69
CA LYS A 133 5.04 5.25 15.64
C LYS A 133 4.05 4.91 14.53
N ALA A 134 3.45 5.95 13.94
CA ALA A 134 2.55 5.81 12.78
C ALA A 134 3.31 5.41 11.51
N LEU A 135 4.58 5.82 11.39
CA LEU A 135 5.42 5.54 10.23
C LEU A 135 6.84 5.21 10.68
N TYR A 136 7.40 4.15 10.09
CA TYR A 136 8.79 3.75 10.23
C TYR A 136 9.48 3.79 8.87
N HIS A 137 10.66 4.39 8.82
CA HIS A 137 11.58 4.30 7.70
C HIS A 137 12.65 3.28 8.05
N VAL A 138 12.88 2.32 7.17
CA VAL A 138 13.93 1.32 7.34
C VAL A 138 15.02 1.61 6.32
N ASP A 139 16.15 2.10 6.83
CA ASP A 139 17.30 2.50 6.04
C ASP A 139 18.48 1.56 6.22
N ARG A 140 19.38 1.56 5.25
CA ARG A 140 20.67 0.88 5.33
C ARG A 140 21.73 1.85 5.80
N ILE A 141 22.54 1.42 6.74
CA ILE A 141 23.67 2.21 7.24
C ILE A 141 24.99 1.45 7.10
N ILE A 142 26.04 2.16 6.85
CA ILE A 142 27.42 1.66 6.99
C ILE A 142 27.73 1.67 8.49
N ARG A 143 27.86 0.50 9.10
CA ARG A 143 28.02 0.37 10.56
C ARG A 143 29.27 1.06 11.09
N GLU A 144 30.32 1.15 10.28
CA GLU A 144 31.61 1.69 10.65
C GLU A 144 31.62 3.22 10.82
N ASN A 145 30.70 3.92 10.17
CA ASN A 145 30.67 5.40 10.21
C ASN A 145 29.26 6.01 10.35
N GLY A 146 28.21 5.17 10.39
CA GLY A 146 26.82 5.62 10.54
C GLY A 146 26.22 6.27 9.29
N THR A 147 26.92 6.25 8.15
CA THR A 147 26.43 6.88 6.91
C THR A 147 25.27 6.08 6.34
N MET A 148 24.18 6.76 5.98
CA MET A 148 23.06 6.15 5.25
C MET A 148 23.49 5.80 3.82
N VAL A 149 23.03 4.65 3.35
CA VAL A 149 23.31 4.16 1.99
C VAL A 149 22.08 4.34 1.13
N ASP A 150 22.15 5.23 0.16
CA ASP A 150 21.18 5.32 -0.92
C ASP A 150 21.60 4.35 -2.05
N ASN A 151 20.84 3.28 -2.20
CA ASN A 151 21.01 2.30 -3.27
C ASN A 151 19.75 2.17 -4.14
N GLY A 152 18.85 3.16 -4.08
CA GLY A 152 17.61 3.17 -4.84
C GLY A 152 16.51 2.27 -4.26
N PHE A 153 16.64 1.80 -3.00
CA PHE A 153 15.60 1.00 -2.35
C PHE A 153 15.24 1.57 -0.98
N SER A 154 13.95 1.79 -0.76
CA SER A 154 13.39 2.31 0.50
C SER A 154 12.25 1.43 0.99
N GLU A 155 12.17 1.25 2.31
CA GLU A 155 11.09 0.52 2.99
C GLU A 155 10.40 1.43 4.00
N LEU A 156 9.07 1.55 3.86
CA LEU A 156 8.23 2.28 4.79
C LEU A 156 7.20 1.32 5.40
N TYR A 157 7.13 1.30 6.72
CA TYR A 157 6.13 0.52 7.44
C TYR A 157 5.17 1.46 8.14
N VAL A 158 3.90 1.40 7.73
CA VAL A 158 2.81 2.21 8.28
C VAL A 158 2.06 1.38 9.30
N ASN A 159 1.96 1.90 10.51
CA ASN A 159 1.20 1.31 11.60
C ASN A 159 -0.19 1.96 11.68
N ALA A 160 -1.22 1.25 11.28
CA ALA A 160 -2.58 1.77 11.24
C ALA A 160 -3.30 1.76 12.60
N GLU A 161 -2.65 1.29 13.68
CA GLU A 161 -3.23 1.32 15.03
C GLU A 161 -2.82 2.54 15.86
N VAL A 162 -1.75 3.22 15.47
CA VAL A 162 -1.28 4.41 16.20
C VAL A 162 -2.19 5.59 15.88
N GLN A 163 -2.58 6.28 16.95
CA GLN A 163 -3.30 7.54 16.88
C GLN A 163 -2.39 8.64 17.46
N ASP A 164 -1.79 9.39 16.57
CA ASP A 164 -1.08 10.62 16.88
C ASP A 164 -1.61 11.76 15.98
N ASP A 165 -1.05 12.95 16.09
CA ASP A 165 -1.51 14.09 15.29
C ASP A 165 -0.98 14.11 13.85
N SER A 166 -0.23 13.08 13.43
CA SER A 166 0.35 13.00 12.08
C SER A 166 -0.72 12.79 11.02
N ASP A 167 -0.46 13.30 9.82
CA ASP A 167 -1.36 13.09 8.67
C ASP A 167 -1.46 11.60 8.30
N VAL A 168 -0.39 10.83 8.53
CA VAL A 168 -0.39 9.38 8.34
C VAL A 168 -1.39 8.71 9.30
N ALA A 169 -1.37 9.04 10.58
CA ALA A 169 -2.31 8.45 11.55
C ALA A 169 -3.75 8.82 11.24
N LYS A 170 -4.02 10.08 10.84
CA LYS A 170 -5.36 10.53 10.42
C LYS A 170 -5.84 9.77 9.18
N LEU A 171 -4.97 9.55 8.20
CA LEU A 171 -5.28 8.72 7.03
C LEU A 171 -5.59 7.28 7.46
N MET A 172 -4.80 6.71 8.37
CA MET A 172 -4.99 5.34 8.85
C MET A 172 -6.26 5.15 9.68
N GLU A 173 -6.80 6.22 10.27
CA GLU A 173 -8.12 6.18 10.89
C GLU A 173 -9.21 5.85 9.84
N ILE A 174 -9.11 6.41 8.62
CA ILE A 174 -10.01 6.06 7.51
C ILE A 174 -9.82 4.60 7.09
N PHE A 175 -8.59 4.08 7.16
CA PHE A 175 -8.27 2.70 6.79
C PHE A 175 -8.83 1.67 7.77
N THR A 176 -8.96 2.00 9.04
CA THR A 176 -9.27 1.03 10.10
C THR A 176 -10.69 1.15 10.65
N ARG A 177 -11.28 2.34 10.64
CA ARG A 177 -12.61 2.61 11.21
C ARG A 177 -13.68 2.66 10.14
N HIS A 178 -14.80 2.02 10.42
CA HIS A 178 -15.92 1.88 9.50
C HIS A 178 -16.51 3.24 9.07
N ASP A 179 -16.66 4.14 10.02
CA ASP A 179 -17.37 5.42 9.91
C ASP A 179 -16.45 6.63 9.78
N ALA A 180 -15.13 6.40 9.70
CA ALA A 180 -14.16 7.48 9.53
C ALA A 180 -14.05 7.91 8.07
N TYR A 181 -14.22 9.22 7.86
CA TYR A 181 -14.05 9.92 6.59
C TYR A 181 -13.48 11.31 6.89
N ASP A 182 -12.69 11.85 5.97
CA ASP A 182 -12.19 13.22 6.04
C ASP A 182 -12.18 13.80 4.62
N ASP A 183 -13.19 14.60 4.32
CA ASP A 183 -13.39 15.18 2.99
C ASP A 183 -12.53 16.44 2.77
N GLU A 184 -11.86 16.96 3.81
CA GLU A 184 -10.96 18.12 3.74
C GLU A 184 -9.52 17.68 3.44
N MET A 185 -8.99 16.75 4.24
CA MET A 185 -7.61 16.28 4.10
C MET A 185 -7.47 15.14 3.09
N PHE A 186 -8.44 14.23 3.03
CA PHE A 186 -8.38 13.02 2.20
C PHE A 186 -9.66 12.81 1.39
N PRO A 187 -10.03 13.78 0.52
CA PRO A 187 -11.30 13.77 -0.21
C PRO A 187 -11.44 12.58 -1.15
N ILE A 188 -10.36 12.13 -1.79
CA ILE A 188 -10.42 11.04 -2.76
C ILE A 188 -10.57 9.71 -2.03
N THR A 189 -9.77 9.46 -1.00
CA THR A 189 -9.87 8.26 -0.14
C THR A 189 -11.25 8.16 0.48
N SER A 190 -11.77 9.23 1.05
CA SER A 190 -13.10 9.29 1.67
C SER A 190 -14.21 9.01 0.65
N LYS A 191 -14.14 9.63 -0.52
CA LYS A 191 -15.09 9.41 -1.63
C LYS A 191 -15.09 7.97 -2.12
N ARG A 192 -13.90 7.38 -2.38
CA ARG A 192 -13.77 5.98 -2.83
C ARG A 192 -14.31 5.00 -1.79
N LYS A 193 -13.93 5.17 -0.53
CA LYS A 193 -14.45 4.35 0.56
C LYS A 193 -15.97 4.42 0.65
N ARG A 194 -16.55 5.63 0.56
CA ARG A 194 -18.00 5.83 0.61
C ARG A 194 -18.69 5.14 -0.56
N LEU A 195 -18.15 5.20 -1.77
CA LEU A 195 -18.68 4.51 -2.95
C LEU A 195 -18.91 3.03 -2.64
N PHE A 196 -17.90 2.31 -2.20
CA PHE A 196 -17.99 0.87 -1.96
C PHE A 196 -18.79 0.48 -0.72
N LYS A 197 -18.97 1.39 0.24
CA LYS A 197 -19.67 1.09 1.49
C LYS A 197 -21.14 1.51 1.50
N THR A 198 -21.55 2.50 0.73
CA THR A 198 -22.86 3.11 0.85
C THR A 198 -23.71 3.10 -0.42
N THR A 199 -23.09 2.94 -1.59
CA THR A 199 -23.85 2.91 -2.86
C THR A 199 -24.18 1.48 -3.27
N GLU A 200 -25.33 1.29 -3.95
CA GLU A 200 -25.69 -0.03 -4.47
C GLU A 200 -24.69 -0.55 -5.50
N GLU A 201 -24.18 0.35 -6.36
CA GLU A 201 -23.21 0.04 -7.39
C GLU A 201 -21.91 -0.48 -6.78
N GLY A 202 -21.28 0.30 -5.89
CA GLY A 202 -20.02 -0.08 -5.26
C GLY A 202 -20.12 -1.33 -4.39
N VAL A 203 -21.22 -1.51 -3.65
CA VAL A 203 -21.46 -2.74 -2.88
C VAL A 203 -21.64 -3.95 -3.80
N ASN A 204 -22.27 -3.81 -4.95
CA ASN A 204 -22.38 -4.89 -5.92
C ASN A 204 -21.02 -5.25 -6.53
N GLU A 205 -20.21 -4.28 -6.90
CA GLU A 205 -18.83 -4.51 -7.37
C GLU A 205 -17.99 -5.29 -6.34
N MET A 206 -18.14 -4.97 -5.04
CA MET A 206 -17.48 -5.71 -3.97
C MET A 206 -18.02 -7.14 -3.78
N CYS A 207 -19.24 -7.44 -4.21
CA CYS A 207 -19.81 -8.79 -4.11
C CYS A 207 -19.38 -9.71 -5.26
N GLU A 208 -18.74 -9.17 -6.31
CA GLU A 208 -18.24 -9.91 -7.47
C GLU A 208 -16.77 -10.34 -7.33
N VAL A 209 -16.11 -9.89 -6.29
CA VAL A 209 -14.73 -10.24 -5.90
C VAL A 209 -14.75 -11.42 -4.93
#